data_d151e8dbe0b6dee5dc1dcb2114e8e968
#
_entry.id   d151e8dbe0b6dee5dc1dcb2114e8e968
#
_cell.length_a   1.000
_cell.length_b   1.000
_cell.length_c   1.000
_cell.angle_alpha   90.00
_cell.angle_beta   90.00
_cell.angle_gamma   90.00
#
_symmetry.space_group_name_H-M   'P 1'
#
loop_
_entity.id
_entity.type
_entity.pdbx_description
1 polymer ?
#
loop_
_entity_poly.entity_id
_entity_poly.type
_entity_poly.pdbx_seq_one_letter_code
_entity_poly.pdbx_strand_id
1 'polypeptide(L)'
;PLHPDKPVVMTFYAPIYKPGLTKKEQGAMGRAEILGTTFADYERQIREQMVAMFSDAGFDPAKDIAGIILNRWGHAYVNPGLGFRFGANGETAPPDILRKQYGRIAIGHSELRGHQYWSGAAGEGRRAVESLLDSYF
;
A
#
# COMPACT_ATOMS: atom_id res chain seq x y z
N PRO A 1 1.07 -19.98 17.66
CA PRO A 1 0.66 -21.32 17.22
C PRO A 1 -0.80 -21.31 16.79
N LEU A 2 -1.10 -21.91 15.63
CA LEU A 2 -2.47 -22.08 15.16
C LEU A 2 -3.15 -23.15 16.04
N HIS A 3 -4.35 -22.84 16.51
CA HIS A 3 -5.20 -23.80 17.19
C HIS A 3 -6.25 -24.28 16.19
N PRO A 4 -6.31 -25.57 15.84
CA PRO A 4 -7.23 -26.07 14.83
C PRO A 4 -8.71 -25.87 15.18
N ASP A 5 -9.02 -25.80 16.48
CA ASP A 5 -10.39 -25.64 16.97
C ASP A 5 -10.81 -24.17 17.19
N LYS A 6 -9.99 -23.21 16.77
CA LYS A 6 -10.30 -21.78 16.95
C LYS A 6 -10.41 -21.07 15.62
N PRO A 7 -11.30 -20.07 15.54
CA PRO A 7 -11.37 -19.19 14.38
C PRO A 7 -10.01 -18.54 14.07
N VAL A 8 -9.72 -18.36 12.81
CA VAL A 8 -8.50 -17.74 12.31
C VAL A 8 -8.85 -16.58 11.36
N VAL A 9 -8.01 -15.55 11.34
CA VAL A 9 -8.08 -14.48 10.35
C VAL A 9 -7.14 -14.80 9.20
N MET A 10 -7.68 -14.86 8.00
CA MET A 10 -6.90 -14.99 6.77
C MET A 10 -6.84 -13.66 6.06
N THR A 11 -5.67 -13.30 5.55
CA THR A 11 -5.48 -12.06 4.78
C THR A 11 -5.34 -12.40 3.32
N PHE A 12 -6.25 -11.87 2.50
CA PHE A 12 -6.12 -11.83 1.05
C PHE A 12 -5.43 -10.53 0.66
N TYR A 13 -4.31 -10.66 -0.04
CA TYR A 13 -3.54 -9.52 -0.52
C TYR A 13 -3.51 -9.53 -2.04
N ALA A 14 -4.19 -8.58 -2.66
CA ALA A 14 -4.36 -8.51 -4.11
C ALA A 14 -3.91 -7.15 -4.67
N PRO A 15 -2.62 -7.00 -5.03
CA PRO A 15 -2.17 -5.80 -5.74
C PRO A 15 -2.71 -5.83 -7.18
N ILE A 16 -3.29 -4.71 -7.61
CA ILE A 16 -3.76 -4.57 -8.99
C ILE A 16 -2.59 -4.07 -9.85
N TYR A 17 -2.15 -4.93 -10.75
CA TYR A 17 -1.08 -4.64 -11.69
C TYR A 17 -1.54 -4.83 -13.14
N LYS A 18 -1.29 -3.84 -13.99
CA LYS A 18 -1.67 -3.86 -15.42
C LYS A 18 -0.39 -3.80 -16.28
N PRO A 19 0.10 -4.94 -16.79
CA PRO A 19 1.28 -4.97 -17.64
C PRO A 19 1.12 -4.10 -18.89
N GLY A 20 2.22 -3.53 -19.39
CA GLY A 20 2.24 -2.76 -20.64
C GLY A 20 1.78 -1.31 -20.52
N LEU A 21 1.31 -0.87 -19.37
CA LEU A 21 0.93 0.51 -19.11
C LEU A 21 2.03 1.30 -18.41
N THR A 22 2.03 2.62 -18.59
CA THR A 22 2.85 3.52 -17.78
C THR A 22 2.42 3.48 -16.31
N LYS A 23 3.31 3.86 -15.39
CA LYS A 23 2.99 3.88 -13.94
C LYS A 23 1.78 4.74 -13.60
N LYS A 24 1.61 5.87 -14.29
CA LYS A 24 0.47 6.77 -14.11
C LYS A 24 -0.84 6.11 -14.54
N GLU A 25 -0.84 5.47 -15.71
CA GLU A 25 -2.00 4.74 -16.24
C GLU A 25 -2.35 3.54 -15.39
N GLN A 26 -1.35 2.74 -14.96
CA GLN A 26 -1.56 1.63 -14.02
C GLN A 26 -2.24 2.09 -12.74
N GLY A 27 -1.77 3.18 -12.14
CA GLY A 27 -2.35 3.75 -10.93
C GLY A 27 -3.80 4.22 -11.13
N ALA A 28 -4.10 4.87 -12.25
CA ALA A 28 -5.44 5.32 -12.57
C ALA A 28 -6.41 4.15 -12.79
N MET A 29 -6.00 3.18 -13.62
CA MET A 29 -6.82 2.00 -13.92
C MET A 29 -6.99 1.09 -12.70
N GLY A 30 -5.93 0.85 -11.94
CA GLY A 30 -6.00 0.04 -10.71
C GLY A 30 -6.96 0.65 -9.68
N ARG A 31 -6.92 1.97 -9.50
CA ARG A 31 -7.89 2.66 -8.63
C ARG A 31 -9.32 2.55 -9.14
N ALA A 32 -9.54 2.73 -10.43
CA ALA A 32 -10.86 2.60 -11.02
C ALA A 32 -11.43 1.18 -10.80
N GLU A 33 -10.61 0.16 -11.00
CA GLU A 33 -10.98 -1.24 -10.77
C GLU A 33 -11.30 -1.52 -9.29
N ILE A 34 -10.39 -1.15 -8.37
CA ILE A 34 -10.59 -1.36 -6.92
C ILE A 34 -11.87 -0.67 -6.42
N LEU A 35 -12.13 0.54 -6.88
CA LEU A 35 -13.28 1.32 -6.43
C LEU A 35 -14.57 0.94 -7.15
N GLY A 36 -14.48 0.50 -8.41
CA GLY A 36 -15.61 0.09 -9.22
C GLY A 36 -16.12 -1.32 -8.94
N THR A 37 -15.28 -2.21 -8.39
CA THR A 37 -15.66 -3.57 -8.01
C THR A 37 -16.53 -3.54 -6.76
N THR A 38 -17.70 -4.18 -6.81
CA THR A 38 -18.63 -4.19 -5.67
C THR A 38 -18.15 -5.11 -4.55
N PHE A 39 -18.67 -4.91 -3.33
CA PHE A 39 -18.39 -5.82 -2.23
C PHE A 39 -18.85 -7.25 -2.55
N ALA A 40 -20.03 -7.38 -3.16
CA ALA A 40 -20.58 -8.68 -3.54
C ALA A 40 -19.68 -9.43 -4.54
N ASP A 41 -19.04 -8.71 -5.48
CA ASP A 41 -18.10 -9.32 -6.42
C ASP A 41 -16.81 -9.77 -5.72
N TYR A 42 -16.28 -8.99 -4.80
CA TYR A 42 -15.12 -9.41 -3.99
C TYR A 42 -15.46 -10.60 -3.09
N GLU A 43 -16.62 -10.56 -2.42
CA GLU A 43 -17.06 -11.67 -1.58
C GLU A 43 -17.20 -12.96 -2.39
N ARG A 44 -17.81 -12.90 -3.57
CA ARG A 44 -17.95 -14.06 -4.47
C ARG A 44 -16.57 -14.61 -4.87
N GLN A 45 -15.66 -13.74 -5.33
CA GLN A 45 -14.32 -14.15 -5.74
C GLN A 45 -13.53 -14.79 -4.60
N ILE A 46 -13.60 -14.22 -3.38
CA ILE A 46 -12.93 -14.79 -2.20
C ILE A 46 -13.51 -16.16 -1.88
N ARG A 47 -14.84 -16.31 -1.87
CA ARG A 47 -15.49 -17.60 -1.60
C ARG A 47 -15.13 -18.65 -2.63
N GLU A 48 -15.16 -18.31 -3.92
CA GLU A 48 -14.75 -19.19 -5.02
C GLU A 48 -13.30 -19.64 -4.89
N GLN A 49 -12.39 -18.72 -4.57
CA GLN A 49 -10.99 -19.04 -4.36
C GLN A 49 -10.76 -19.95 -3.14
N MET A 50 -11.44 -19.69 -2.04
CA MET A 50 -11.37 -20.53 -0.84
C MET A 50 -11.90 -21.95 -1.11
N VAL A 51 -12.99 -22.08 -1.84
CA VAL A 51 -13.50 -23.39 -2.27
C VAL A 51 -12.48 -24.12 -3.15
N ALA A 52 -11.91 -23.43 -4.14
CA ALA A 52 -10.89 -24.02 -5.00
C ALA A 52 -9.64 -24.50 -4.26
N MET A 53 -9.30 -23.85 -3.15
CA MET A 53 -8.13 -24.20 -2.33
C MET A 53 -8.38 -25.28 -1.29
N PHE A 54 -9.60 -25.35 -0.72
CA PHE A 54 -9.85 -26.08 0.53
C PHE A 54 -11.05 -27.03 0.47
N SER A 55 -11.77 -27.16 -0.65
CA SER A 55 -12.91 -28.08 -0.75
C SER A 55 -12.56 -29.53 -0.44
N ASP A 56 -11.38 -29.97 -0.87
CA ASP A 56 -10.91 -31.35 -0.63
C ASP A 56 -10.66 -31.61 0.89
N ALA A 57 -10.46 -30.54 1.67
CA ALA A 57 -10.36 -30.62 3.12
C ALA A 57 -11.71 -30.46 3.85
N GLY A 58 -12.83 -30.44 3.10
CA GLY A 58 -14.17 -30.33 3.66
C GLY A 58 -14.65 -28.91 3.95
N PHE A 59 -13.96 -27.88 3.41
CA PHE A 59 -14.34 -26.48 3.60
C PHE A 59 -15.68 -26.16 2.92
N ASP A 60 -16.57 -25.55 3.71
CA ASP A 60 -17.89 -25.05 3.26
C ASP A 60 -17.94 -23.52 3.47
N PRO A 61 -17.92 -22.71 2.39
CA PRO A 61 -17.88 -21.25 2.52
C PRO A 61 -19.12 -20.66 3.23
N ALA A 62 -20.23 -21.39 3.25
CA ALA A 62 -21.45 -20.93 3.95
C ALA A 62 -21.34 -21.09 5.47
N LYS A 63 -20.57 -22.06 5.95
CA LYS A 63 -20.39 -22.36 7.37
C LYS A 63 -19.08 -21.82 7.93
N ASP A 64 -18.00 -21.88 7.15
CA ASP A 64 -16.64 -21.66 7.63
C ASP A 64 -16.19 -20.21 7.51
N ILE A 65 -16.86 -19.38 6.70
CA ILE A 65 -16.60 -17.94 6.61
C ILE A 65 -17.57 -17.17 7.49
N ALA A 66 -17.11 -16.73 8.66
CA ALA A 66 -17.90 -15.93 9.60
C ALA A 66 -18.12 -14.48 9.14
N GLY A 67 -17.17 -13.92 8.40
CA GLY A 67 -17.27 -12.57 7.87
C GLY A 67 -16.08 -12.20 6.99
N ILE A 68 -16.24 -11.14 6.19
CA ILE A 68 -15.23 -10.59 5.31
C ILE A 68 -15.11 -9.10 5.57
N ILE A 69 -13.88 -8.63 5.80
CA ILE A 69 -13.55 -7.20 5.91
C ILE A 69 -12.76 -6.82 4.66
N LEU A 70 -13.24 -5.83 3.92
CA LEU A 70 -12.62 -5.36 2.70
C LEU A 70 -11.95 -4.01 2.91
N ASN A 71 -10.62 -3.97 2.79
CA ASN A 71 -9.84 -2.75 2.74
C ASN A 71 -9.42 -2.45 1.30
N ARG A 72 -9.75 -1.26 0.81
CA ARG A 72 -9.42 -0.81 -0.55
C ARG A 72 -8.48 0.39 -0.50
N TRP A 73 -7.23 0.16 -0.85
CA TRP A 73 -6.18 1.18 -0.84
C TRP A 73 -5.93 1.71 -2.25
N GLY A 74 -6.54 2.84 -2.59
CA GLY A 74 -6.41 3.43 -3.93
C GLY A 74 -5.05 4.07 -4.23
N HIS A 75 -4.21 4.30 -3.20
CA HIS A 75 -2.91 4.95 -3.28
C HIS A 75 -1.84 4.22 -2.47
N ALA A 76 -1.64 2.96 -2.70
CA ALA A 76 -0.56 2.16 -2.16
C ALA A 76 -0.04 1.19 -3.24
N TYR A 77 1.23 0.94 -3.33
CA TYR A 77 2.35 1.58 -2.62
C TYR A 77 2.96 2.68 -3.47
N VAL A 78 3.94 3.46 -2.90
CA VAL A 78 4.77 4.34 -3.72
C VAL A 78 5.52 3.50 -4.76
N ASN A 79 5.45 3.93 -6.02
CA ASN A 79 6.12 3.28 -7.14
C ASN A 79 7.09 4.27 -7.80
N PRO A 80 8.35 4.35 -7.32
CA PRO A 80 9.32 5.32 -7.80
C PRO A 80 9.55 5.21 -9.30
N GLY A 81 9.51 6.35 -10.00
CA GLY A 81 9.87 6.46 -11.40
C GLY A 81 11.37 6.65 -11.64
N LEU A 82 11.75 6.76 -12.89
CA LEU A 82 13.08 7.24 -13.28
C LEU A 82 13.29 8.64 -12.70
N GLY A 83 14.53 8.93 -12.26
CA GLY A 83 14.87 10.22 -11.65
C GLY A 83 14.48 10.38 -10.18
N PHE A 84 13.72 9.47 -9.60
CA PHE A 84 13.28 9.58 -8.20
C PHE A 84 14.46 9.67 -7.21
N ARG A 85 15.52 8.89 -7.38
CA ARG A 85 16.64 8.83 -6.43
C ARG A 85 17.77 9.80 -6.73
N PHE A 86 18.01 10.09 -8.00
CA PHE A 86 19.19 10.83 -8.45
C PHE A 86 18.85 12.06 -9.30
N GLY A 87 17.57 12.39 -9.40
CA GLY A 87 17.12 13.38 -10.37
C GLY A 87 17.10 12.83 -11.80
N ALA A 88 16.62 13.64 -12.73
CA ALA A 88 16.65 13.37 -14.15
C ALA A 88 17.04 14.67 -14.90
N ASN A 89 17.76 14.55 -16.01
CA ASN A 89 18.14 15.70 -16.85
C ASN A 89 18.87 16.82 -16.07
N GLY A 90 19.65 16.50 -15.06
CA GLY A 90 20.34 17.48 -14.22
C GLY A 90 19.49 18.13 -13.13
N GLU A 91 18.23 17.73 -12.98
CA GLU A 91 17.35 18.21 -11.91
C GLU A 91 17.65 17.51 -10.57
N THR A 92 17.37 18.21 -9.48
CA THR A 92 17.44 17.63 -8.13
C THR A 92 16.37 16.56 -7.96
N ALA A 93 16.71 15.45 -7.30
CA ALA A 93 15.77 14.38 -7.01
C ALA A 93 14.55 14.87 -6.19
N PRO A 94 13.33 14.47 -6.53
CA PRO A 94 12.13 14.91 -5.81
C PRO A 94 12.17 14.72 -4.28
N PRO A 95 12.69 13.60 -3.72
CA PRO A 95 12.84 13.48 -2.27
C PRO A 95 13.77 14.52 -1.65
N ASP A 96 14.82 14.93 -2.36
CA ASP A 96 15.77 15.91 -1.84
C ASP A 96 15.20 17.33 -1.87
N ILE A 97 14.31 17.62 -2.82
CA ILE A 97 13.52 18.86 -2.84
C ILE A 97 12.56 18.88 -1.64
N LEU A 98 11.81 17.79 -1.44
CA LEU A 98 10.80 17.69 -0.39
C LEU A 98 11.38 17.58 1.03
N ARG A 99 12.64 17.18 1.17
CA ARG A 99 13.36 17.20 2.46
C ARG A 99 13.78 18.59 2.89
N LYS A 100 13.87 19.52 1.96
CA LYS A 100 14.18 20.91 2.31
C LYS A 100 13.03 21.50 3.11
N GLN A 101 13.37 22.19 4.18
CA GLN A 101 12.41 22.92 4.99
C GLN A 101 11.85 24.12 4.21
N TYR A 102 10.58 24.36 4.35
CA TYR A 102 9.91 25.55 3.81
C TYR A 102 9.33 26.39 4.95
N GLY A 103 10.06 27.41 5.38
CA GLY A 103 9.70 28.16 6.59
C GLY A 103 9.56 27.21 7.78
N ARG A 104 8.42 27.23 8.45
CA ARG A 104 8.11 26.36 9.60
C ARG A 104 7.46 25.04 9.21
N ILE A 105 7.60 24.61 7.96
CA ILE A 105 7.05 23.37 7.46
C ILE A 105 8.19 22.44 7.06
N ALA A 106 8.21 21.23 7.60
CA ALA A 106 9.09 20.15 7.18
C ALA A 106 8.25 18.92 6.85
N ILE A 107 8.59 18.22 5.76
CA ILE A 107 7.87 17.04 5.28
C ILE A 107 8.59 15.80 5.76
N GLY A 108 7.87 14.91 6.47
CA GLY A 108 8.36 13.61 6.91
C GLY A 108 7.39 12.50 6.50
N HIS A 109 7.76 11.72 5.47
CA HIS A 109 6.94 10.62 4.99
C HIS A 109 7.81 9.48 4.44
N SER A 110 7.36 8.23 4.58
CA SER A 110 8.09 7.05 4.07
C SER A 110 8.30 7.08 2.55
N GLU A 111 7.41 7.71 1.80
CA GLU A 111 7.54 7.86 0.34
C GLU A 111 8.83 8.58 -0.09
N LEU A 112 9.38 9.46 0.76
CA LEU A 112 10.67 10.11 0.49
C LEU A 112 11.83 9.12 0.36
N ARG A 113 11.65 7.89 0.84
CA ARG A 113 12.61 6.77 0.70
C ARG A 113 12.30 5.86 -0.48
N GLY A 114 11.22 6.09 -1.20
CA GLY A 114 10.78 5.26 -2.33
C GLY A 114 10.21 3.91 -1.94
N HIS A 115 9.81 3.76 -0.68
CA HIS A 115 9.11 2.59 -0.14
C HIS A 115 8.27 2.98 1.08
N GLN A 116 7.30 2.14 1.45
CA GLN A 116 6.35 2.43 2.53
C GLN A 116 6.55 1.47 3.71
N TYR A 117 7.66 1.65 4.45
CA TYR A 117 7.93 0.91 5.68
C TYR A 117 7.86 1.83 6.89
N TRP A 118 7.43 1.27 8.02
CA TRP A 118 7.36 1.93 9.31
C TRP A 118 8.69 2.61 9.68
N SER A 119 9.80 1.90 9.57
CA SER A 119 11.13 2.42 9.88
C SER A 119 11.51 3.63 9.01
N GLY A 120 11.12 3.60 7.73
CA GLY A 120 11.28 4.73 6.83
C GLY A 120 10.46 5.94 7.25
N ALA A 121 9.19 5.74 7.61
CA ALA A 121 8.30 6.79 8.09
C ALA A 121 8.82 7.42 9.38
N ALA A 122 9.20 6.60 10.37
CA ALA A 122 9.76 7.06 11.65
C ALA A 122 11.06 7.87 11.46
N GLY A 123 11.97 7.40 10.60
CA GLY A 123 13.21 8.10 10.29
C GLY A 123 13.00 9.46 9.62
N GLU A 124 12.09 9.54 8.65
CA GLU A 124 11.77 10.81 7.98
C GLU A 124 11.00 11.76 8.91
N GLY A 125 10.11 11.25 9.76
CA GLY A 125 9.42 12.05 10.78
C GLY A 125 10.42 12.65 11.78
N ARG A 126 11.35 11.84 12.29
CA ARG A 126 12.43 12.32 13.18
C ARG A 126 13.26 13.41 12.50
N ARG A 127 13.75 13.19 11.28
CA ARG A 127 14.52 14.18 10.51
C ARG A 127 13.75 15.50 10.37
N ALA A 128 12.45 15.43 10.04
CA ALA A 128 11.62 16.63 9.86
C ALA A 128 11.51 17.45 11.16
N VAL A 129 11.34 16.79 12.31
CA VAL A 129 11.29 17.45 13.62
C VAL A 129 12.64 18.06 13.98
N GLU A 130 13.73 17.31 13.87
CA GLU A 130 15.09 17.79 14.13
C GLU A 130 15.42 19.01 13.27
N SER A 131 15.09 18.98 11.97
CA SER A 131 15.28 20.13 11.07
C SER A 131 14.56 21.40 11.54
N LEU A 132 13.37 21.29 12.10
CA LEU A 132 12.61 22.43 12.64
C LEU A 132 13.20 22.91 13.96
N LEU A 133 13.61 22.01 14.85
CA LEU A 133 14.22 22.37 16.12
C LEU A 133 15.54 23.12 15.91
N ASP A 134 16.42 22.61 15.04
CA ASP A 134 17.70 23.23 14.73
C ASP A 134 17.56 24.64 14.10
N SER A 135 16.42 24.92 13.46
CA SER A 135 16.19 26.19 12.77
C SER A 135 15.54 27.26 13.62
N TYR A 136 14.82 26.87 14.70
CA TYR A 136 13.94 27.81 15.42
C TYR A 136 14.12 27.77 16.95
N PHE A 137 14.93 26.88 17.46
CA PHE A 137 15.20 26.73 18.89
C PHE A 137 16.69 26.54 19.21
#